data_46a91a8d69ac2c0ebd4ed6e5d34af23b
#
_entry.id   46a91a8d69ac2c0ebd4ed6e5d34af23b
#
_cell.length_a   1.000
_cell.length_b   1.000
_cell.length_c   1.000
_cell.angle_alpha   90.00
_cell.angle_beta   90.00
_cell.angle_gamma   90.00
#
_symmetry.space_group_name_H-M   'P 1'
#
loop_
_entity.id
_entity.type
_entity.pdbx_description
1 polymer ?
#
loop_
_entity_poly.entity_id
_entity_poly.type
_entity_poly.pdbx_seq_one_letter_code
_entity_poly.pdbx_strand_id
1 'polypeptide(L)'
;MDKIEQLQDLIDQSQRIVFFGGAGVSTESNIPDFRSSDGVYSHQLGRHFTAEQLVSRTMFERYPEDFFDFYKKYLIYPEAKPNAAHHYLAALEKTGKLKAVVTQNIDSLHEMAGSQKVFKLHGSADRNYCLGCHRFYDLTAFLALEGPVPHCLDCGKVIKPDVTLYEESLDMDVFSQAAQAIRQADLLIIGGTSLVVYPAASLVNYFSGTNLVLINKTSTPQDSLATLVIEGKIGEVFSKLRQ
;
A
#
# COMPACT_ATOMS: atom_id res chain seq x y z
N MET A 1 -27.54 16.17 1.43
CA MET A 1 -26.22 16.51 0.86
C MET A 1 -25.62 15.23 0.31
N ASP A 2 -25.13 15.25 -0.90
CA ASP A 2 -24.43 14.09 -1.49
C ASP A 2 -23.18 13.78 -0.69
N LYS A 3 -22.80 12.50 -0.57
CA LYS A 3 -21.59 12.08 0.17
C LYS A 3 -20.30 12.63 -0.45
N ILE A 4 -20.29 12.88 -1.75
CA ILE A 4 -19.15 13.51 -2.43
C ILE A 4 -19.02 14.97 -2.03
N GLU A 5 -20.13 15.71 -1.95
CA GLU A 5 -20.15 17.09 -1.46
C GLU A 5 -19.70 17.15 0.01
N GLN A 6 -20.16 16.23 0.87
CA GLN A 6 -19.71 16.14 2.25
C GLN A 6 -18.20 15.91 2.37
N LEU A 7 -17.66 14.99 1.54
CA LEU A 7 -16.21 14.73 1.50
C LEU A 7 -15.45 15.99 1.04
N GLN A 8 -15.94 16.68 0.00
CA GLN A 8 -15.33 17.90 -0.47
C GLN A 8 -15.30 18.99 0.63
N ASP A 9 -16.42 19.19 1.33
CA ASP A 9 -16.50 20.16 2.42
C ASP A 9 -15.52 19.83 3.56
N LEU A 10 -15.38 18.56 3.92
CA LEU A 10 -14.40 18.11 4.91
C LEU A 10 -12.96 18.40 4.46
N ILE A 11 -12.64 18.15 3.20
CA ILE A 11 -11.32 18.45 2.61
C ILE A 11 -11.08 19.96 2.57
N ASP A 12 -12.08 20.74 2.18
CA ASP A 12 -11.95 22.20 2.05
C ASP A 12 -11.71 22.86 3.42
N GLN A 13 -12.33 22.36 4.47
CA GLN A 13 -12.20 22.86 5.84
C GLN A 13 -10.93 22.39 6.56
N SER A 14 -10.30 21.31 6.09
CA SER A 14 -9.15 20.70 6.76
C SER A 14 -7.82 21.33 6.32
N GLN A 15 -6.84 21.30 7.24
CA GLN A 15 -5.49 21.84 7.02
C GLN A 15 -4.39 20.77 7.20
N ARG A 16 -4.70 19.67 7.87
CA ARG A 16 -3.76 18.57 8.12
C ARG A 16 -4.42 17.24 7.80
N ILE A 17 -4.51 16.96 6.51
CA ILE A 17 -5.09 15.74 6.01
C ILE A 17 -4.03 14.65 5.97
N VAL A 18 -4.36 13.45 6.40
CA VAL A 18 -3.56 12.23 6.16
C VAL A 18 -4.42 11.22 5.42
N PHE A 19 -3.85 10.62 4.41
CA PHE A 19 -4.46 9.50 3.69
C PHE A 19 -3.83 8.19 4.15
N PHE A 20 -4.66 7.18 4.46
CA PHE A 20 -4.23 5.82 4.80
C PHE A 20 -4.83 4.84 3.80
N GLY A 21 -3.98 4.19 3.01
CA GLY A 21 -4.40 3.34 1.89
C GLY A 21 -3.89 1.90 1.94
N GLY A 22 -4.60 1.04 1.21
CA GLY A 22 -4.21 -0.35 0.95
C GLY A 22 -4.39 -0.74 -0.51
N ALA A 23 -4.39 -2.04 -0.80
CA ALA A 23 -4.34 -2.58 -2.16
C ALA A 23 -5.52 -2.12 -3.05
N GLY A 24 -6.68 -1.83 -2.47
CA GLY A 24 -7.83 -1.29 -3.20
C GLY A 24 -7.60 0.07 -3.85
N VAL A 25 -6.56 0.83 -3.43
CA VAL A 25 -6.18 2.09 -4.10
C VAL A 25 -5.61 1.82 -5.50
N SER A 26 -4.92 0.70 -5.67
CA SER A 26 -4.22 0.35 -6.92
C SER A 26 -5.05 -0.54 -7.85
N THR A 27 -6.27 -0.96 -7.47
CA THR A 27 -7.12 -1.82 -8.32
C THR A 27 -7.53 -1.14 -9.63
N GLU A 28 -7.72 0.19 -9.62
CA GLU A 28 -8.00 0.98 -10.83
C GLU A 28 -6.74 1.29 -11.65
N SER A 29 -5.59 0.78 -11.21
CA SER A 29 -4.30 0.76 -11.93
C SER A 29 -3.95 -0.64 -12.45
N ASN A 30 -4.92 -1.57 -12.48
CA ASN A 30 -4.77 -2.97 -12.89
C ASN A 30 -3.84 -3.79 -11.97
N ILE A 31 -3.67 -3.39 -10.70
CA ILE A 31 -3.04 -4.22 -9.68
C ILE A 31 -4.16 -4.84 -8.84
N PRO A 32 -4.36 -6.17 -8.87
CA PRO A 32 -5.40 -6.81 -8.08
C PRO A 32 -5.15 -6.62 -6.58
N ASP A 33 -6.21 -6.47 -5.81
CA ASP A 33 -6.08 -6.55 -4.36
C ASP A 33 -5.87 -8.00 -3.89
N PHE A 34 -5.68 -8.19 -2.59
CA PHE A 34 -5.39 -9.52 -2.07
C PHE A 34 -6.62 -10.37 -1.79
N ARG A 35 -7.76 -9.77 -1.39
CA ARG A 35 -8.88 -10.47 -0.72
C ARG A 35 -10.20 -10.42 -1.43
N SER A 36 -10.37 -9.61 -2.48
CA SER A 36 -11.61 -9.61 -3.26
C SER A 36 -11.80 -10.95 -4.01
N SER A 37 -12.98 -11.18 -4.57
CA SER A 37 -13.26 -12.37 -5.38
C SER A 37 -12.28 -12.57 -6.53
N ASP A 38 -11.74 -11.47 -7.05
CA ASP A 38 -10.77 -11.45 -8.16
C ASP A 38 -9.34 -11.12 -7.67
N GLY A 39 -9.14 -11.13 -6.34
CA GLY A 39 -7.88 -10.81 -5.70
C GLY A 39 -6.85 -11.94 -5.78
N VAL A 40 -5.61 -11.62 -5.39
CA VAL A 40 -4.48 -12.56 -5.45
C VAL A 40 -4.77 -13.86 -4.68
N TYR A 41 -5.52 -13.77 -3.57
CA TYR A 41 -5.85 -14.94 -2.73
C TYR A 41 -6.94 -15.85 -3.31
N SER A 42 -7.68 -15.42 -4.34
CA SER A 42 -8.67 -16.24 -5.03
C SER A 42 -8.04 -17.27 -5.98
N HIS A 43 -6.78 -17.05 -6.40
CA HIS A 43 -6.08 -17.98 -7.25
C HIS A 43 -5.74 -19.26 -6.48
N GLN A 44 -6.30 -20.40 -6.89
CA GLN A 44 -5.86 -21.71 -6.40
C GLN A 44 -4.45 -21.99 -6.94
N LEU A 45 -3.47 -21.62 -6.15
CA LEU A 45 -2.08 -21.89 -6.44
C LEU A 45 -1.83 -23.36 -6.11
N GLY A 46 -1.75 -24.19 -7.14
CA GLY A 46 -1.75 -25.67 -7.19
C GLY A 46 -0.87 -26.46 -6.21
N ARG A 47 -0.51 -25.91 -5.08
CA ARG A 47 0.14 -26.52 -3.93
C ARG A 47 -0.57 -26.10 -2.64
N HIS A 48 -0.40 -26.86 -1.57
CA HIS A 48 -1.05 -26.77 -0.27
C HIS A 48 -0.77 -25.47 0.56
N PHE A 49 -0.37 -24.35 -0.08
CA PHE A 49 -0.03 -23.10 0.60
C PHE A 49 -1.09 -22.03 0.39
N THR A 50 -1.42 -21.30 1.46
CA THR A 50 -2.19 -20.06 1.35
C THR A 50 -1.33 -18.95 0.75
N ALA A 51 -1.97 -17.90 0.23
CA ALA A 51 -1.22 -16.78 -0.34
C ALA A 51 -0.40 -16.03 0.72
N GLU A 52 -0.89 -15.94 1.98
CA GLU A 52 -0.11 -15.42 3.09
C GLU A 52 1.17 -16.23 3.34
N GLN A 53 1.07 -17.57 3.26
CA GLN A 53 2.24 -18.44 3.39
C GLN A 53 3.23 -18.20 2.26
N LEU A 54 2.75 -18.02 1.02
CA LEU A 54 3.61 -17.79 -0.15
C LEU A 54 4.41 -16.48 -0.08
N VAL A 55 3.96 -15.50 0.70
CA VAL A 55 4.67 -14.23 0.93
C VAL A 55 5.19 -14.13 2.38
N SER A 56 5.53 -15.25 2.99
CA SER A 56 6.12 -15.31 4.32
C SER A 56 7.65 -15.41 4.27
N ARG A 57 8.29 -15.05 5.39
CA ARG A 57 9.73 -15.27 5.59
C ARG A 57 10.10 -16.75 5.50
N THR A 58 9.30 -17.62 6.09
CA THR A 58 9.50 -19.08 6.00
C THR A 58 9.52 -19.55 4.56
N MET A 59 8.61 -19.07 3.69
CA MET A 59 8.59 -19.42 2.28
C MET A 59 9.84 -18.93 1.55
N PHE A 60 10.22 -17.66 1.79
CA PHE A 60 11.44 -17.09 1.22
C PHE A 60 12.69 -17.89 1.59
N GLU A 61 12.82 -18.34 2.84
CA GLU A 61 14.01 -19.05 3.31
C GLU A 61 14.05 -20.52 2.91
N ARG A 62 12.89 -21.23 2.91
CA ARG A 62 12.83 -22.69 2.70
C ARG A 62 12.47 -23.10 1.29
N TYR A 63 11.70 -22.25 0.60
CA TYR A 63 11.17 -22.53 -0.74
C TYR A 63 11.34 -21.30 -1.65
N PRO A 64 12.59 -20.80 -1.84
CA PRO A 64 12.82 -19.54 -2.54
C PRO A 64 12.32 -19.54 -3.98
N GLU A 65 12.37 -20.67 -4.69
CA GLU A 65 11.85 -20.76 -6.06
C GLU A 65 10.34 -20.50 -6.12
N ASP A 66 9.58 -21.15 -5.24
CA ASP A 66 8.12 -20.96 -5.15
C ASP A 66 7.78 -19.53 -4.71
N PHE A 67 8.56 -18.95 -3.77
CA PHE A 67 8.41 -17.56 -3.35
C PHE A 67 8.62 -16.60 -4.51
N PHE A 68 9.71 -16.70 -5.25
CA PHE A 68 10.03 -15.76 -6.33
C PHE A 68 9.12 -15.94 -7.55
N ASP A 69 8.69 -17.15 -7.87
CA ASP A 69 7.69 -17.40 -8.92
C ASP A 69 6.39 -16.66 -8.58
N PHE A 70 5.89 -16.84 -7.35
CA PHE A 70 4.70 -16.16 -6.88
C PHE A 70 4.89 -14.64 -6.84
N TYR A 71 5.98 -14.16 -6.24
CA TYR A 71 6.29 -12.75 -6.08
C TYR A 71 6.33 -12.02 -7.42
N LYS A 72 7.11 -12.53 -8.37
CA LYS A 72 7.26 -11.93 -9.70
C LYS A 72 5.93 -11.94 -10.49
N LYS A 73 5.15 -12.99 -10.37
CA LYS A 73 3.93 -13.19 -11.16
C LYS A 73 2.72 -12.43 -10.62
N TYR A 74 2.58 -12.32 -9.30
CA TYR A 74 1.35 -11.83 -8.67
C TYR A 74 1.51 -10.54 -7.87
N LEU A 75 2.73 -10.09 -7.60
CA LEU A 75 2.97 -8.89 -6.80
C LEU A 75 3.70 -7.78 -7.56
N ILE A 76 4.26 -8.06 -8.73
CA ILE A 76 5.04 -7.12 -9.51
C ILE A 76 4.31 -6.73 -10.79
N TYR A 77 4.03 -5.44 -10.92
CA TYR A 77 3.28 -4.86 -12.04
C TYR A 77 4.03 -3.64 -12.61
N PRO A 78 5.12 -3.83 -13.36
CA PRO A 78 5.99 -2.73 -13.80
C PRO A 78 5.30 -1.77 -14.78
N GLU A 79 4.25 -2.23 -15.47
CA GLU A 79 3.49 -1.43 -16.43
C GLU A 79 2.32 -0.64 -15.79
N ALA A 80 2.07 -0.83 -14.49
CA ALA A 80 1.00 -0.13 -13.80
C ALA A 80 1.27 1.37 -13.74
N LYS A 81 0.21 2.16 -13.89
CA LYS A 81 0.27 3.63 -13.87
C LYS A 81 -0.64 4.19 -12.79
N PRO A 82 -0.29 5.35 -12.22
CA PRO A 82 -1.14 6.02 -11.26
C PRO A 82 -2.55 6.25 -11.82
N ASN A 83 -3.56 6.07 -10.99
CA ASN A 83 -4.96 6.37 -11.30
C ASN A 83 -5.40 7.71 -10.67
N ALA A 84 -6.67 8.04 -10.81
CA ALA A 84 -7.23 9.30 -10.33
C ALA A 84 -7.01 9.54 -8.82
N ALA A 85 -7.03 8.48 -7.98
CA ALA A 85 -6.77 8.62 -6.55
C ALA A 85 -5.34 9.09 -6.28
N HIS A 86 -4.35 8.47 -6.92
CA HIS A 86 -2.95 8.85 -6.77
C HIS A 86 -2.70 10.30 -7.20
N HIS A 87 -3.25 10.69 -8.36
CA HIS A 87 -3.10 12.06 -8.88
C HIS A 87 -3.79 13.09 -8.00
N TYR A 88 -4.99 12.80 -7.49
CA TYR A 88 -5.69 13.70 -6.59
C TYR A 88 -4.90 13.92 -5.29
N LEU A 89 -4.40 12.86 -4.66
CA LEU A 89 -3.59 12.95 -3.44
C LEU A 89 -2.31 13.76 -3.67
N ALA A 90 -1.62 13.54 -4.79
CA ALA A 90 -0.43 14.32 -5.14
C ALA A 90 -0.76 15.81 -5.37
N ALA A 91 -1.91 16.12 -6.00
CA ALA A 91 -2.37 17.50 -6.15
C ALA A 91 -2.72 18.12 -4.80
N LEU A 92 -3.41 17.40 -3.91
CA LEU A 92 -3.76 17.85 -2.58
C LEU A 92 -2.51 18.08 -1.69
N GLU A 93 -1.45 17.30 -1.86
CA GLU A 93 -0.16 17.54 -1.19
C GLU A 93 0.48 18.84 -1.64
N LYS A 94 0.44 19.16 -2.94
CA LYS A 94 0.95 20.45 -3.49
C LYS A 94 0.25 21.68 -2.92
N THR A 95 -1.02 21.58 -2.54
CA THR A 95 -1.72 22.68 -1.84
C THR A 95 -1.29 22.84 -0.39
N GLY A 96 -0.49 21.92 0.13
CA GLY A 96 -0.04 21.89 1.51
C GLY A 96 -1.09 21.35 2.50
N LYS A 97 -2.26 20.91 2.05
CA LYS A 97 -3.30 20.32 2.90
C LYS A 97 -3.01 18.87 3.28
N LEU A 98 -2.64 18.01 2.30
CA LEU A 98 -2.21 16.66 2.58
C LEU A 98 -0.81 16.65 3.18
N LYS A 99 -0.67 16.09 4.37
CA LYS A 99 0.60 16.06 5.12
C LYS A 99 1.37 14.77 4.91
N ALA A 100 0.69 13.68 4.60
CA ALA A 100 1.32 12.40 4.29
C ALA A 100 0.32 11.44 3.62
N VAL A 101 0.86 10.56 2.80
CA VAL A 101 0.25 9.30 2.40
C VAL A 101 0.87 8.19 3.26
N VAL A 102 0.05 7.41 3.93
CA VAL A 102 0.45 6.17 4.62
C VAL A 102 -0.10 5.02 3.79
N THR A 103 0.74 4.15 3.29
CA THR A 103 0.31 3.06 2.42
C THR A 103 0.81 1.70 2.88
N GLN A 104 -0.04 0.69 2.73
CA GLN A 104 0.31 -0.72 2.89
C GLN A 104 0.84 -1.32 1.60
N ASN A 105 0.73 -0.60 0.47
CA ASN A 105 1.15 -1.07 -0.84
C ASN A 105 2.67 -1.03 -0.98
N ILE A 106 3.18 -1.96 -1.77
CA ILE A 106 4.61 -2.04 -2.12
C ILE A 106 4.91 -1.43 -3.49
N ASP A 107 3.87 -1.11 -4.29
CA ASP A 107 4.01 -0.36 -5.55
C ASP A 107 4.45 1.09 -5.29
N SER A 108 4.89 1.80 -6.32
CA SER A 108 5.32 3.20 -6.24
C SER A 108 4.39 4.17 -6.95
N LEU A 109 3.10 3.82 -7.06
CA LEU A 109 2.14 4.64 -7.81
C LEU A 109 1.89 6.00 -7.18
N HIS A 110 1.97 6.13 -5.85
CA HIS A 110 1.89 7.42 -5.17
C HIS A 110 3.05 8.35 -5.55
N GLU A 111 4.28 7.84 -5.50
CA GLU A 111 5.48 8.58 -5.86
C GLU A 111 5.49 8.91 -7.37
N MET A 112 5.08 7.98 -8.22
CA MET A 112 4.93 8.20 -9.67
C MET A 112 3.89 9.28 -9.99
N ALA A 113 2.84 9.43 -9.18
CA ALA A 113 1.86 10.50 -9.32
C ALA A 113 2.39 11.86 -8.84
N GLY A 114 3.50 11.88 -8.10
CA GLY A 114 4.15 13.09 -7.60
C GLY A 114 4.04 13.33 -6.10
N SER A 115 3.48 12.39 -5.33
CA SER A 115 3.49 12.46 -3.86
C SER A 115 4.92 12.38 -3.32
N GLN A 116 5.27 13.25 -2.38
CA GLN A 116 6.62 13.36 -1.82
C GLN A 116 6.74 12.70 -0.46
N LYS A 117 5.69 12.79 0.37
CA LYS A 117 5.70 12.24 1.72
C LYS A 117 4.84 10.99 1.81
N VAL A 118 5.45 9.86 1.45
CA VAL A 118 4.83 8.55 1.42
C VAL A 118 5.48 7.63 2.45
N PHE A 119 4.70 7.18 3.44
CA PHE A 119 5.12 6.18 4.42
C PHE A 119 4.68 4.79 3.95
N LYS A 120 5.62 4.03 3.40
CA LYS A 120 5.40 2.65 2.94
C LYS A 120 5.60 1.67 4.09
N LEU A 121 4.51 1.23 4.72
CA LEU A 121 4.54 0.37 5.90
C LEU A 121 5.10 -1.03 5.62
N HIS A 122 4.92 -1.52 4.40
CA HIS A 122 5.37 -2.85 3.99
C HIS A 122 6.57 -2.81 3.03
N GLY A 123 7.31 -1.70 3.01
CA GLY A 123 8.46 -1.54 2.13
C GLY A 123 8.11 -1.25 0.68
N SER A 124 9.02 -1.55 -0.25
CA SER A 124 8.86 -1.23 -1.68
C SER A 124 9.44 -2.31 -2.57
N ALA A 125 8.69 -2.69 -3.61
CA ALA A 125 9.15 -3.60 -4.66
C ALA A 125 10.28 -3.01 -5.52
N ASP A 126 10.42 -1.67 -5.55
CA ASP A 126 11.46 -0.99 -6.33
C ASP A 126 12.85 -1.08 -5.69
N ARG A 127 12.93 -1.54 -4.47
CA ARG A 127 14.20 -1.69 -3.75
C ARG A 127 14.46 -3.15 -3.46
N ASN A 128 15.63 -3.63 -3.84
CA ASN A 128 16.04 -5.01 -3.63
C ASN A 128 17.51 -5.03 -3.20
N TYR A 129 17.86 -5.83 -2.21
CA TYR A 129 19.20 -5.83 -1.64
C TYR A 129 19.77 -7.24 -1.54
N CYS A 130 21.06 -7.34 -1.89
CA CYS A 130 21.81 -8.57 -1.66
C CYS A 130 21.95 -8.87 -0.17
N LEU A 131 21.61 -10.08 0.26
CA LEU A 131 21.73 -10.51 1.67
C LEU A 131 23.19 -10.67 2.13
N GLY A 132 24.16 -10.69 1.20
CA GLY A 132 25.58 -10.84 1.54
C GLY A 132 26.34 -9.52 1.55
N CYS A 133 26.36 -8.78 0.44
CA CYS A 133 27.13 -7.55 0.28
C CYS A 133 26.30 -6.27 0.31
N HIS A 134 24.99 -6.35 0.51
CA HIS A 134 24.06 -5.23 0.55
C HIS A 134 23.97 -4.40 -0.74
N ARG A 135 24.49 -4.92 -1.88
CA ARG A 135 24.33 -4.26 -3.17
C ARG A 135 22.87 -4.04 -3.46
N PHE A 136 22.54 -2.81 -3.86
CA PHE A 136 21.21 -2.40 -4.29
C PHE A 136 20.93 -2.79 -5.73
N TYR A 137 19.70 -3.21 -5.98
CA TYR A 137 19.12 -3.47 -7.30
C TYR A 137 17.77 -2.76 -7.38
N ASP A 138 17.56 -1.88 -8.34
CA ASP A 138 16.23 -1.39 -8.65
C ASP A 138 15.36 -2.52 -9.25
N LEU A 139 14.07 -2.27 -9.43
CA LEU A 139 13.16 -3.28 -9.94
C LEU A 139 13.57 -3.80 -11.32
N THR A 140 14.04 -2.94 -12.21
CA THR A 140 14.45 -3.31 -13.57
C THR A 140 15.66 -4.23 -13.53
N ALA A 141 16.68 -3.86 -12.78
CA ALA A 141 17.88 -4.68 -12.60
C ALA A 141 17.58 -6.01 -11.90
N PHE A 142 16.66 -5.99 -10.92
CA PHE A 142 16.21 -7.21 -10.22
C PHE A 142 15.48 -8.18 -11.16
N LEU A 143 14.56 -7.68 -11.98
CA LEU A 143 13.80 -8.51 -12.94
C LEU A 143 14.66 -9.04 -14.09
N ALA A 144 15.78 -8.38 -14.41
CA ALA A 144 16.73 -8.81 -15.44
C ALA A 144 17.67 -9.96 -14.97
N LEU A 145 17.65 -10.29 -13.67
CA LEU A 145 18.46 -11.39 -13.16
C LEU A 145 17.92 -12.75 -13.61
N GLU A 146 18.83 -13.61 -14.09
CA GLU A 146 18.51 -14.92 -14.58
C GLU A 146 18.21 -15.92 -13.44
N GLY A 147 17.45 -16.96 -13.78
CA GLY A 147 17.13 -18.08 -12.89
C GLY A 147 15.89 -17.84 -12.01
N PRO A 148 15.44 -18.93 -11.35
CA PRO A 148 14.24 -18.88 -10.50
C PRO A 148 14.45 -18.05 -9.24
N VAL A 149 15.67 -18.09 -8.67
CA VAL A 149 16.07 -17.31 -7.49
C VAL A 149 17.09 -16.25 -7.91
N PRO A 150 16.82 -14.94 -7.66
CA PRO A 150 17.76 -13.88 -8.03
C PRO A 150 19.01 -13.91 -7.16
N HIS A 151 20.18 -13.97 -7.79
CA HIS A 151 21.49 -13.95 -7.15
C HIS A 151 22.28 -12.69 -7.49
N CYS A 152 23.01 -12.19 -6.51
CA CYS A 152 23.87 -11.03 -6.65
C CYS A 152 25.01 -11.29 -7.64
N LEU A 153 25.20 -10.39 -8.60
CA LEU A 153 26.25 -10.50 -9.62
C LEU A 153 27.67 -10.35 -9.04
N ASP A 154 27.81 -9.73 -7.84
CA ASP A 154 29.14 -9.53 -7.21
C ASP A 154 29.52 -10.69 -6.29
N CYS A 155 28.61 -11.18 -5.44
CA CYS A 155 28.96 -12.15 -4.39
C CYS A 155 28.18 -13.46 -4.46
N GLY A 156 27.25 -13.61 -5.40
CA GLY A 156 26.46 -14.82 -5.60
C GLY A 156 25.42 -15.12 -4.51
N LYS A 157 25.24 -14.23 -3.52
CA LYS A 157 24.20 -14.42 -2.49
C LYS A 157 22.82 -14.00 -3.01
N VAL A 158 21.76 -14.55 -2.37
CA VAL A 158 20.38 -14.24 -2.73
C VAL A 158 20.08 -12.76 -2.54
N ILE A 159 19.29 -12.19 -3.44
CA ILE A 159 18.75 -10.84 -3.33
C ILE A 159 17.34 -10.91 -2.75
N LYS A 160 17.09 -10.17 -1.67
CA LYS A 160 15.76 -10.04 -1.07
C LYS A 160 15.12 -8.72 -1.47
N PRO A 161 13.85 -8.75 -1.94
CA PRO A 161 13.06 -7.53 -2.06
C PRO A 161 12.94 -6.81 -0.72
N ASP A 162 13.00 -5.47 -0.72
CA ASP A 162 12.79 -4.64 0.47
C ASP A 162 11.30 -4.51 0.77
N VAL A 163 10.66 -5.65 0.92
CA VAL A 163 9.26 -5.78 1.32
C VAL A 163 9.17 -6.54 2.64
N THR A 164 8.26 -6.10 3.51
CA THR A 164 7.98 -6.79 4.77
C THR A 164 7.11 -8.01 4.48
N LEU A 165 7.67 -9.18 4.68
CA LEU A 165 6.97 -10.46 4.54
C LEU A 165 6.14 -10.76 5.80
N TYR A 166 5.14 -11.63 5.67
CA TYR A 166 4.54 -12.22 6.87
C TYR A 166 5.65 -12.85 7.72
N GLU A 167 5.49 -12.82 9.04
CA GLU A 167 6.50 -13.24 10.05
C GLU A 167 7.65 -12.23 10.24
N GLU A 168 7.71 -11.14 9.46
CA GLU A 168 8.68 -10.06 9.68
C GLU A 168 8.04 -8.88 10.42
N SER A 169 8.87 -8.15 11.17
CA SER A 169 8.45 -6.89 11.81
C SER A 169 8.42 -5.75 10.80
N LEU A 170 7.47 -4.83 10.97
CA LEU A 170 7.49 -3.56 10.23
C LEU A 170 8.72 -2.74 10.62
N ASP A 171 9.12 -1.84 9.72
CA ASP A 171 10.04 -0.76 10.07
C ASP A 171 9.37 0.17 11.09
N MET A 172 9.87 0.13 12.34
CA MET A 172 9.29 0.88 13.45
C MET A 172 9.53 2.38 13.35
N ASP A 173 10.53 2.83 12.61
CA ASP A 173 10.76 4.26 12.35
C ASP A 173 9.69 4.78 11.39
N VAL A 174 9.43 4.06 10.30
CA VAL A 174 8.34 4.38 9.36
C VAL A 174 6.99 4.33 10.08
N PHE A 175 6.74 3.29 10.89
CA PHE A 175 5.51 3.15 11.66
C PHE A 175 5.29 4.32 12.63
N SER A 176 6.34 4.70 13.37
CA SER A 176 6.27 5.81 14.33
C SER A 176 6.00 7.17 13.65
N GLN A 177 6.64 7.42 12.51
CA GLN A 177 6.42 8.63 11.73
C GLN A 177 5.00 8.68 11.16
N ALA A 178 4.48 7.55 10.66
CA ALA A 178 3.10 7.42 10.18
C ALA A 178 2.09 7.67 11.32
N ALA A 179 2.32 7.06 12.50
CA ALA A 179 1.49 7.26 13.69
C ALA A 179 1.49 8.73 14.15
N GLN A 180 2.65 9.40 14.11
CA GLN A 180 2.74 10.82 14.45
C GLN A 180 1.97 11.69 13.45
N ALA A 181 2.08 11.42 12.15
CA ALA A 181 1.33 12.14 11.12
C ALA A 181 -0.19 11.98 11.33
N ILE A 182 -0.65 10.75 11.56
CA ILE A 182 -2.07 10.44 11.82
C ILE A 182 -2.57 11.15 13.09
N ARG A 183 -1.78 11.14 14.17
CA ARG A 183 -2.14 11.82 15.44
C ARG A 183 -2.33 13.31 15.27
N GLN A 184 -1.57 13.94 14.37
CA GLN A 184 -1.61 15.39 14.13
C GLN A 184 -2.67 15.80 13.10
N ALA A 185 -3.32 14.84 12.45
CA ALA A 185 -4.30 15.10 11.41
C ALA A 185 -5.62 15.66 12.00
N ASP A 186 -6.23 16.60 11.29
CA ASP A 186 -7.61 17.05 11.54
C ASP A 186 -8.63 16.29 10.68
N LEU A 187 -8.16 15.66 9.58
CA LEU A 187 -8.93 14.75 8.74
C LEU A 187 -8.08 13.52 8.41
N LEU A 188 -8.59 12.35 8.73
CA LEU A 188 -8.04 11.07 8.29
C LEU A 188 -8.95 10.46 7.22
N ILE A 189 -8.42 10.29 6.02
CA ILE A 189 -9.12 9.59 4.93
C ILE A 189 -8.51 8.21 4.80
N ILE A 190 -9.34 7.17 4.96
CA ILE A 190 -8.94 5.77 4.81
C ILE A 190 -9.60 5.23 3.54
N GLY A 191 -8.82 4.60 2.67
CA GLY A 191 -9.36 4.09 1.42
C GLY A 191 -8.70 2.82 0.91
N GLY A 192 -9.50 1.96 0.26
CA GLY A 192 -9.00 0.77 -0.41
C GLY A 192 -8.32 -0.25 0.51
N THR A 193 -8.74 -0.35 1.77
CA THR A 193 -8.17 -1.29 2.74
C THR A 193 -9.25 -1.94 3.59
N SER A 194 -9.10 -3.25 3.85
CA SER A 194 -9.98 -3.99 4.74
C SER A 194 -9.72 -3.74 6.23
N LEU A 195 -8.61 -3.06 6.58
CA LEU A 195 -8.18 -2.77 7.97
C LEU A 195 -8.04 -4.02 8.86
N VAL A 196 -7.67 -5.17 8.28
CA VAL A 196 -7.51 -6.44 9.03
C VAL A 196 -6.04 -6.89 9.15
N VAL A 197 -5.09 -6.23 8.48
CA VAL A 197 -3.67 -6.60 8.53
C VAL A 197 -2.98 -5.82 9.65
N TYR A 198 -2.63 -6.53 10.71
CA TYR A 198 -1.88 -5.98 11.84
C TYR A 198 -0.38 -6.19 11.67
N PRO A 199 0.47 -5.26 12.19
CA PRO A 199 0.11 -4.10 13.01
C PRO A 199 -0.34 -2.86 12.23
N ALA A 200 -0.25 -2.81 10.89
CA ALA A 200 -0.57 -1.62 10.09
C ALA A 200 -1.99 -1.06 10.37
N ALA A 201 -3.00 -1.94 10.49
CA ALA A 201 -4.38 -1.53 10.78
C ALA A 201 -4.52 -0.77 12.12
N SER A 202 -3.63 -1.02 13.09
CA SER A 202 -3.68 -0.33 14.39
C SER A 202 -3.34 1.16 14.31
N LEU A 203 -2.75 1.63 13.21
CA LEU A 203 -2.44 3.04 13.00
C LEU A 203 -3.68 3.95 13.08
N VAL A 204 -4.85 3.44 12.71
CA VAL A 204 -6.12 4.18 12.83
C VAL A 204 -6.40 4.61 14.28
N ASN A 205 -5.97 3.82 15.26
CA ASN A 205 -6.17 4.12 16.68
C ASN A 205 -5.36 5.32 17.19
N TYR A 206 -4.37 5.78 16.43
CA TYR A 206 -3.59 6.99 16.77
C TYR A 206 -4.30 8.27 16.34
N PHE A 207 -5.35 8.18 15.53
CA PHE A 207 -6.12 9.34 15.13
C PHE A 207 -6.92 9.89 16.32
N SER A 208 -6.73 11.16 16.60
CA SER A 208 -7.40 11.87 17.70
C SER A 208 -8.25 13.04 17.22
N GLY A 209 -8.34 13.24 15.90
CA GLY A 209 -9.20 14.26 15.27
C GLY A 209 -10.67 13.84 15.25
N THR A 210 -11.52 14.72 14.72
CA THR A 210 -12.97 14.52 14.69
C THR A 210 -13.49 13.94 13.37
N ASN A 211 -12.74 14.13 12.28
CA ASN A 211 -13.21 13.78 10.94
C ASN A 211 -12.45 12.57 10.40
N LEU A 212 -13.10 11.40 10.47
CA LEU A 212 -12.61 10.16 9.89
C LEU A 212 -13.51 9.77 8.72
N VAL A 213 -12.93 9.60 7.55
CA VAL A 213 -13.64 9.21 6.32
C VAL A 213 -13.15 7.82 5.88
N LEU A 214 -14.09 6.94 5.55
CA LEU A 214 -13.83 5.63 4.98
C LEU A 214 -14.37 5.54 3.55
N ILE A 215 -13.51 5.10 2.61
CA ILE A 215 -13.87 4.91 1.20
C ILE A 215 -13.45 3.51 0.77
N ASN A 216 -14.40 2.59 0.66
CA ASN A 216 -14.14 1.20 0.29
C ASN A 216 -15.29 0.61 -0.55
N LYS A 217 -15.00 -0.44 -1.32
CA LYS A 217 -16.06 -1.19 -2.04
C LYS A 217 -16.99 -1.97 -1.12
N THR A 218 -16.49 -2.37 0.05
CA THR A 218 -17.22 -3.18 1.03
C THR A 218 -17.04 -2.57 2.40
N SER A 219 -17.98 -2.85 3.32
CA SER A 219 -17.89 -2.42 4.70
C SER A 219 -16.66 -2.98 5.42
N THR A 220 -16.20 -2.25 6.43
CA THR A 220 -15.10 -2.63 7.32
C THR A 220 -15.55 -2.66 8.78
N PRO A 221 -14.82 -3.34 9.66
CA PRO A 221 -15.10 -3.31 11.09
C PRO A 221 -15.04 -1.90 11.71
N GLN A 222 -14.39 -0.94 11.06
CA GLN A 222 -14.19 0.42 11.54
C GLN A 222 -15.21 1.42 11.02
N ASP A 223 -16.19 1.01 10.19
CA ASP A 223 -17.22 1.90 9.63
C ASP A 223 -17.98 2.67 10.71
N SER A 224 -18.19 2.05 11.88
CA SER A 224 -18.87 2.68 13.01
C SER A 224 -18.08 3.84 13.66
N LEU A 225 -16.78 3.94 13.40
CA LEU A 225 -15.91 5.00 13.91
C LEU A 225 -15.87 6.20 12.96
N ALA A 226 -16.31 6.02 11.71
CA ALA A 226 -16.21 7.05 10.69
C ALA A 226 -17.34 8.08 10.79
N THR A 227 -16.99 9.35 10.57
CA THR A 227 -17.95 10.45 10.38
C THR A 227 -18.62 10.39 9.01
N LEU A 228 -17.93 9.82 8.04
CA LEU A 228 -18.45 9.62 6.68
C LEU A 228 -17.94 8.30 6.11
N VAL A 229 -18.88 7.46 5.64
CA VAL A 229 -18.58 6.22 4.90
C VAL A 229 -19.10 6.35 3.47
N ILE A 230 -18.20 6.16 2.50
CA ILE A 230 -18.52 6.15 1.07
C ILE A 230 -18.24 4.76 0.52
N GLU A 231 -19.27 4.09 0.03
CA GLU A 231 -19.11 2.83 -0.68
C GLU A 231 -18.80 3.11 -2.15
N GLY A 232 -17.63 2.62 -2.62
CA GLY A 232 -17.19 2.82 -3.99
C GLY A 232 -15.69 2.57 -4.19
N LYS A 233 -15.27 2.66 -5.44
CA LYS A 233 -13.88 2.65 -5.81
C LYS A 233 -13.27 4.02 -5.53
N ILE A 234 -12.06 4.03 -4.98
CA ILE A 234 -11.47 5.27 -4.49
C ILE A 234 -11.10 6.25 -5.62
N GLY A 235 -10.63 5.76 -6.77
CA GLY A 235 -10.35 6.60 -7.92
C GLY A 235 -11.62 7.21 -8.51
N GLU A 236 -12.72 6.43 -8.60
CA GLU A 236 -14.03 6.95 -9.02
C GLU A 236 -14.56 8.02 -8.05
N VAL A 237 -14.35 7.86 -6.74
CA VAL A 237 -14.74 8.85 -5.73
C VAL A 237 -13.91 10.12 -5.90
N PHE A 238 -12.59 9.98 -5.95
CA PHE A 238 -11.69 11.13 -6.04
C PHE A 238 -11.77 11.88 -7.37
N SER A 239 -12.13 11.20 -8.47
CA SER A 239 -12.35 11.86 -9.77
C SER A 239 -13.52 12.85 -9.79
N LYS A 240 -14.43 12.76 -8.80
CA LYS A 240 -15.59 13.65 -8.65
C LYS A 240 -15.29 14.86 -7.76
N LEU A 241 -14.15 14.88 -7.10
CA LEU A 241 -13.74 15.98 -6.23
C LEU A 241 -13.10 17.12 -7.03
N ARG A 242 -13.27 18.32 -6.55
CA ARG A 242 -12.60 19.52 -7.08
C ARG A 242 -11.14 19.52 -6.66
N GLN A 243 -10.26 19.92 -7.56
CA GLN A 243 -8.84 20.14 -7.28
C GLN A 243 -8.58 21.54 -6.73
#